data_036aa0ff1f984b8c1b2e076714e720de
#
_entry.id   036aa0ff1f984b8c1b2e076714e720de
#
_cell.length_a   1.000
_cell.length_b   1.000
_cell.length_c   1.000
_cell.angle_alpha   90.00
_cell.angle_beta   90.00
_cell.angle_gamma   90.00
#
_symmetry.space_group_name_H-M   'P 1'
#
loop_
_entity.id
_entity.type
_entity.pdbx_description
1 polymer ?
#
loop_
_entity_poly.entity_id
_entity_poly.type
_entity_poly.pdbx_seq_one_letter_code
_entity_poly.pdbx_strand_id
1 'polypeptide(L)'
;MKKEADAAGEDLASIWGWMPTKDGDILPEDAFKNGSEKQSADVPMIVGTTLNEFAGFAAVMNPNYFKQSQADIDATLEKMYGDKTEEYKQAFREAYPNESYLLMPLIDFKYRPQALAQIETKAADKAGKVWNYLFAYQSTAIDGALTATHCAEIPYVFHNVARAASATGMTPEAVKLGEILSSAWINFARTGNPNGAGVPEWPDYTTAKKATMIFDTNCEVKYDYDAHLRKVVLNK
;
A
#
# COMPACT_ATOMS: atom_id res chain seq x y z
N MET A 1 12.41 -25.32 16.38
CA MET A 1 11.99 -23.91 16.21
C MET A 1 10.47 -23.80 16.01
N LYS A 2 9.88 -24.20 14.85
CA LYS A 2 8.42 -24.07 14.65
C LYS A 2 7.59 -24.79 15.72
N LYS A 3 7.97 -26.03 16.13
CA LYS A 3 7.27 -26.77 17.18
C LYS A 3 7.41 -26.17 18.58
N GLU A 4 8.50 -25.46 18.85
CA GLU A 4 8.73 -24.79 20.13
C GLU A 4 7.92 -23.49 20.24
N ALA A 5 7.81 -22.74 19.14
CA ALA A 5 6.98 -21.54 19.10
C ALA A 5 5.47 -21.86 19.18
N ASP A 6 5.02 -22.91 18.47
CA ASP A 6 3.62 -23.37 18.58
C ASP A 6 3.29 -23.81 20.01
N ALA A 7 4.24 -24.40 20.74
CA ALA A 7 4.08 -24.78 22.14
C ALA A 7 4.09 -23.61 23.11
N ALA A 8 4.77 -22.51 22.75
CA ALA A 8 4.81 -21.28 23.54
C ALA A 8 3.67 -20.31 23.22
N GLY A 9 2.83 -20.61 22.21
CA GLY A 9 1.79 -19.70 21.74
C GLY A 9 2.33 -18.43 21.04
N GLU A 10 3.58 -18.49 20.58
CA GLU A 10 4.24 -17.38 19.92
C GLU A 10 3.91 -17.33 18.41
N ASP A 11 3.72 -16.14 17.86
CA ASP A 11 3.52 -15.95 16.42
C ASP A 11 4.79 -16.38 15.65
N LEU A 12 4.60 -16.97 14.47
CA LEU A 12 5.68 -17.37 13.57
C LEU A 12 6.68 -16.24 13.28
N ALA A 13 6.25 -14.98 13.33
CA ALA A 13 7.11 -13.81 13.19
C ALA A 13 8.15 -13.70 14.32
N SER A 14 7.82 -14.14 15.53
CA SER A 14 8.73 -14.12 16.70
C SER A 14 9.88 -15.12 16.58
N ILE A 15 9.72 -16.16 15.78
CA ILE A 15 10.73 -17.21 15.59
C ILE A 15 11.88 -16.75 14.70
N TRP A 16 11.68 -15.75 13.87
CA TRP A 16 12.68 -15.34 12.88
C TRP A 16 13.79 -14.48 13.48
N GLY A 17 13.68 -14.11 14.78
CA GLY A 17 14.76 -13.52 15.59
C GLY A 17 15.31 -12.16 15.12
N TRP A 18 14.72 -11.61 14.04
CA TRP A 18 15.17 -10.38 13.38
C TRP A 18 14.15 -9.25 13.48
N MET A 19 13.12 -9.43 14.31
CA MET A 19 12.11 -8.41 14.55
C MET A 19 12.61 -7.40 15.60
N PRO A 20 12.23 -6.12 15.48
CA PRO A 20 12.48 -5.13 16.52
C PRO A 20 11.96 -5.62 17.86
N THR A 21 12.79 -5.56 18.89
CA THR A 21 12.43 -6.00 20.23
C THR A 21 11.96 -4.82 21.06
N LYS A 22 10.82 -4.94 21.67
CA LYS A 22 10.30 -3.94 22.61
C LYS A 22 11.14 -3.99 23.89
N ASP A 23 11.80 -2.89 24.24
CA ASP A 23 12.70 -2.76 25.39
C ASP A 23 12.19 -1.75 26.44
N GLY A 24 11.11 -1.04 26.14
CA GLY A 24 10.53 -0.04 27.03
C GLY A 24 11.29 1.29 27.05
N ASP A 25 12.40 1.41 26.33
CA ASP A 25 13.26 2.61 26.26
C ASP A 25 13.28 3.18 24.84
N ILE A 26 13.97 2.51 23.91
CA ILE A 26 14.09 2.96 22.51
C ILE A 26 12.85 2.56 21.72
N LEU A 27 12.34 1.35 21.94
CA LEU A 27 11.12 0.85 21.32
C LEU A 27 10.07 0.55 22.41
N PRO A 28 9.17 1.49 22.72
CA PRO A 28 8.12 1.29 23.70
C PRO A 28 7.13 0.21 23.25
N GLU A 29 6.38 -0.35 24.22
CA GLU A 29 5.53 -1.52 23.98
C GLU A 29 4.46 -1.30 22.91
N ASP A 30 3.95 -0.10 22.77
CA ASP A 30 2.84 0.22 21.87
C ASP A 30 3.13 1.44 20.97
N ALA A 31 4.29 1.43 20.31
CA ALA A 31 4.58 2.42 19.27
C ALA A 31 3.39 2.48 18.27
N PHE A 32 2.86 3.66 18.01
CA PHE A 32 1.69 3.91 17.15
C PHE A 32 0.32 3.46 17.68
N LYS A 33 0.22 2.90 18.89
CA LYS A 33 -1.07 2.50 19.45
C LYS A 33 -1.70 3.58 20.32
N ASN A 34 -0.86 4.35 21.03
CA ASN A 34 -1.26 5.39 21.98
C ASN A 34 -0.71 6.78 21.63
N GLY A 35 -0.44 7.04 20.37
CA GLY A 35 0.22 8.23 19.87
C GLY A 35 1.49 7.88 19.11
N SER A 36 2.06 8.83 18.35
CA SER A 36 3.35 8.62 17.73
C SER A 36 4.44 8.56 18.80
N GLU A 37 5.48 7.78 18.51
CA GLU A 37 6.65 7.69 19.38
C GLU A 37 7.20 9.08 19.71
N LYS A 38 7.31 9.43 20.98
CA LYS A 38 7.74 10.77 21.42
C LYS A 38 9.10 11.17 20.84
N GLN A 39 10.00 10.20 20.69
CA GLN A 39 11.34 10.43 20.15
C GLN A 39 11.35 10.77 18.67
N SER A 40 10.31 10.40 17.92
CA SER A 40 10.16 10.66 16.48
C SER A 40 8.92 11.49 16.14
N ALA A 41 8.27 12.08 17.13
CA ALA A 41 7.01 12.78 16.94
C ALA A 41 7.12 13.93 15.92
N ASP A 42 8.23 14.67 15.93
CA ASP A 42 8.52 15.79 15.03
C ASP A 42 9.19 15.39 13.71
N VAL A 43 9.58 14.12 13.57
CA VAL A 43 10.22 13.64 12.33
C VAL A 43 9.17 13.46 11.24
N PRO A 44 9.31 14.13 10.07
CA PRO A 44 8.40 13.94 8.95
C PRO A 44 8.40 12.50 8.43
N MET A 45 7.27 12.03 7.91
CA MET A 45 7.14 10.67 7.37
C MET A 45 6.45 10.65 6.01
N ILE A 46 6.90 9.76 5.12
CA ILE A 46 6.12 9.26 3.98
C ILE A 46 5.77 7.80 4.28
N VAL A 47 4.50 7.46 4.20
CA VAL A 47 4.00 6.09 4.43
C VAL A 47 3.02 5.72 3.32
N GLY A 48 3.10 4.52 2.82
CA GLY A 48 2.17 4.03 1.81
C GLY A 48 2.29 2.55 1.55
N THR A 49 1.50 2.05 0.62
CA THR A 49 1.46 0.65 0.21
C THR A 49 1.28 0.55 -1.29
N THR A 50 1.39 -0.64 -1.84
CA THR A 50 0.96 -0.92 -3.21
C THR A 50 -0.50 -1.40 -3.23
N LEU A 51 -1.19 -1.20 -4.35
CA LEU A 51 -2.61 -1.52 -4.46
C LEU A 51 -2.88 -3.02 -4.37
N ASN A 52 -2.01 -3.83 -4.95
CA ASN A 52 -2.19 -5.27 -5.15
C ASN A 52 -1.02 -6.07 -4.57
N GLU A 53 -0.65 -5.86 -3.32
CA GLU A 53 0.52 -6.44 -2.65
C GLU A 53 0.75 -7.93 -2.96
N PHE A 54 -0.32 -8.71 -3.10
CA PHE A 54 -0.23 -10.16 -3.29
C PHE A 54 -0.46 -10.64 -4.73
N ALA A 55 -0.64 -9.73 -5.72
CA ALA A 55 -0.96 -10.11 -7.09
C ALA A 55 0.16 -10.94 -7.76
N GLY A 56 1.42 -10.58 -7.56
CA GLY A 56 2.55 -11.36 -8.06
C GLY A 56 2.59 -12.78 -7.50
N PHE A 57 2.26 -12.95 -6.22
CA PHE A 57 2.14 -14.27 -5.62
C PHE A 57 0.96 -15.06 -6.18
N ALA A 58 -0.19 -14.41 -6.42
CA ALA A 58 -1.34 -15.06 -7.05
C ALA A 58 -0.99 -15.59 -8.45
N ALA A 59 -0.27 -14.81 -9.25
CA ALA A 59 0.20 -15.22 -10.58
C ALA A 59 1.18 -16.41 -10.52
N VAL A 60 2.07 -16.43 -9.53
CA VAL A 60 3.01 -17.55 -9.33
C VAL A 60 2.29 -18.82 -8.87
N MET A 61 1.35 -18.71 -7.95
CA MET A 61 0.59 -19.85 -7.43
C MET A 61 -0.42 -20.39 -8.43
N ASN A 62 -1.00 -19.53 -9.27
CA ASN A 62 -1.91 -19.88 -10.35
C ASN A 62 -1.55 -19.10 -11.62
N PRO A 63 -0.75 -19.68 -12.53
CA PRO A 63 -0.37 -19.02 -13.80
C PRO A 63 -1.57 -18.64 -14.69
N ASN A 64 -2.75 -19.19 -14.45
CA ASN A 64 -3.97 -18.83 -15.15
C ASN A 64 -4.83 -17.81 -14.39
N TYR A 65 -4.34 -17.23 -13.29
CA TYR A 65 -5.12 -16.29 -12.47
C TYR A 65 -5.75 -15.18 -13.32
N PHE A 66 -4.96 -14.52 -14.16
CA PHE A 66 -5.42 -13.40 -15.00
C PHE A 66 -6.21 -13.83 -16.25
N LYS A 67 -6.50 -15.12 -16.40
CA LYS A 67 -7.38 -15.69 -17.45
C LYS A 67 -8.74 -16.15 -16.88
N GLN A 68 -8.98 -15.94 -15.61
CA GLN A 68 -10.24 -16.33 -14.95
C GLN A 68 -11.42 -15.55 -15.52
N SER A 69 -12.56 -16.21 -15.57
CA SER A 69 -13.82 -15.59 -15.95
C SER A 69 -14.38 -14.71 -14.81
N GLN A 70 -15.32 -13.83 -15.16
CA GLN A 70 -16.06 -13.07 -14.14
C GLN A 70 -16.72 -14.00 -13.12
N ALA A 71 -17.29 -15.13 -13.56
CA ALA A 71 -17.94 -16.09 -12.68
C ALA A 71 -16.97 -16.75 -11.66
N ASP A 72 -15.72 -17.01 -12.06
CA ASP A 72 -14.69 -17.54 -11.15
C ASP A 72 -14.33 -16.52 -10.06
N ILE A 73 -14.22 -15.24 -10.45
CA ILE A 73 -13.96 -14.15 -9.50
C ILE A 73 -15.16 -13.94 -8.58
N ASP A 74 -16.38 -13.96 -9.11
CA ASP A 74 -17.60 -13.84 -8.31
C ASP A 74 -17.68 -14.95 -7.26
N ALA A 75 -17.41 -16.22 -7.64
CA ALA A 75 -17.36 -17.32 -6.70
C ALA A 75 -16.26 -17.15 -5.63
N THR A 76 -15.12 -16.57 -6.00
CA THR A 76 -14.04 -16.25 -5.05
C THR A 76 -14.50 -15.18 -4.06
N LEU A 77 -15.11 -14.11 -4.54
CA LEU A 77 -15.63 -13.03 -3.70
C LEU A 77 -16.75 -13.50 -2.78
N GLU A 78 -17.66 -14.35 -3.27
CA GLU A 78 -18.71 -14.93 -2.45
C GLU A 78 -18.14 -15.76 -1.30
N LYS A 79 -17.08 -16.54 -1.55
CA LYS A 79 -16.36 -17.28 -0.50
C LYS A 79 -15.67 -16.33 0.50
N MET A 80 -15.17 -15.16 0.06
CA MET A 80 -14.46 -14.19 0.91
C MET A 80 -15.42 -13.34 1.75
N TYR A 81 -16.55 -12.92 1.20
CA TYR A 81 -17.43 -11.88 1.74
C TYR A 81 -18.86 -12.33 2.03
N GLY A 82 -19.30 -13.51 1.53
CA GLY A 82 -20.63 -14.05 1.77
C GLY A 82 -21.74 -13.11 1.32
N ASP A 83 -22.64 -12.79 2.21
CA ASP A 83 -23.77 -11.89 1.99
C ASP A 83 -23.36 -10.41 1.69
N LYS A 84 -22.12 -10.05 1.98
CA LYS A 84 -21.55 -8.73 1.66
C LYS A 84 -20.89 -8.63 0.28
N THR A 85 -20.92 -9.67 -0.53
CA THR A 85 -20.23 -9.73 -1.83
C THR A 85 -20.64 -8.58 -2.75
N GLU A 86 -21.93 -8.31 -2.88
CA GLU A 86 -22.40 -7.23 -3.77
C GLU A 86 -22.06 -5.83 -3.22
N GLU A 87 -22.13 -5.64 -1.89
CA GLU A 87 -21.67 -4.41 -1.25
C GLU A 87 -20.15 -4.20 -1.49
N TYR A 88 -19.36 -5.27 -1.38
CA TYR A 88 -17.93 -5.23 -1.70
C TYR A 88 -17.66 -4.82 -3.15
N LYS A 89 -18.34 -5.47 -4.11
CA LYS A 89 -18.19 -5.15 -5.54
C LYS A 89 -18.57 -3.70 -5.86
N GLN A 90 -19.63 -3.19 -5.25
CA GLN A 90 -20.05 -1.80 -5.40
C GLN A 90 -18.96 -0.87 -4.83
N ALA A 91 -18.54 -1.09 -3.58
CA ALA A 91 -17.53 -0.27 -2.92
C ALA A 91 -16.18 -0.30 -3.65
N PHE A 92 -15.80 -1.44 -4.24
CA PHE A 92 -14.62 -1.55 -5.08
C PHE A 92 -14.73 -0.66 -6.33
N ARG A 93 -15.85 -0.70 -7.06
CA ARG A 93 -16.06 0.13 -8.25
C ARG A 93 -16.10 1.62 -7.94
N GLU A 94 -16.60 2.00 -6.77
CA GLU A 94 -16.58 3.39 -6.29
C GLU A 94 -15.14 3.87 -6.03
N ALA A 95 -14.32 3.04 -5.40
CA ALA A 95 -12.93 3.39 -5.07
C ALA A 95 -12.00 3.28 -6.28
N TYR A 96 -12.19 2.26 -7.13
CA TYR A 96 -11.32 1.89 -8.24
C TYR A 96 -12.11 1.66 -9.54
N PRO A 97 -12.74 2.70 -10.12
CA PRO A 97 -13.66 2.57 -11.25
C PRO A 97 -13.02 2.03 -12.53
N ASN A 98 -11.72 2.19 -12.69
CA ASN A 98 -10.96 1.79 -13.88
C ASN A 98 -10.23 0.46 -13.72
N GLU A 99 -10.26 -0.12 -12.52
CA GLU A 99 -9.54 -1.37 -12.26
C GLU A 99 -10.29 -2.59 -12.75
N SER A 100 -9.53 -3.60 -13.17
CA SER A 100 -10.08 -4.88 -13.62
C SER A 100 -10.79 -5.61 -12.48
N TYR A 101 -11.90 -6.29 -12.79
CA TYR A 101 -12.57 -7.19 -11.85
C TYR A 101 -11.64 -8.30 -11.32
N LEU A 102 -10.63 -8.70 -12.10
CA LEU A 102 -9.63 -9.67 -11.69
C LEU A 102 -8.83 -9.24 -10.45
N LEU A 103 -8.74 -7.93 -10.21
CA LEU A 103 -8.02 -7.38 -9.07
C LEU A 103 -8.87 -7.27 -7.81
N MET A 104 -10.18 -7.44 -7.89
CA MET A 104 -11.06 -7.36 -6.72
C MET A 104 -10.59 -8.25 -5.54
N PRO A 105 -10.23 -9.55 -5.74
CA PRO A 105 -9.75 -10.38 -4.64
C PRO A 105 -8.32 -10.07 -4.18
N LEU A 106 -7.59 -9.21 -4.92
CA LEU A 106 -6.17 -8.94 -4.70
C LEU A 106 -5.88 -7.55 -4.11
N ILE A 107 -6.90 -6.77 -3.78
CA ILE A 107 -6.70 -5.48 -3.10
C ILE A 107 -6.08 -5.73 -1.73
N ASP A 108 -5.07 -4.93 -1.39
CA ASP A 108 -4.37 -5.09 -0.12
C ASP A 108 -5.21 -4.61 1.06
N PHE A 109 -5.64 -5.55 1.88
CA PHE A 109 -6.26 -5.31 3.18
C PHE A 109 -5.43 -5.87 4.36
N LYS A 110 -4.19 -6.25 4.11
CA LYS A 110 -3.28 -6.72 5.15
C LYS A 110 -2.36 -5.60 5.63
N TYR A 111 -1.69 -4.93 4.72
CA TYR A 111 -0.70 -3.89 5.07
C TYR A 111 -1.32 -2.48 5.09
N ARG A 112 -2.22 -2.19 4.15
CA ARG A 112 -2.84 -0.86 4.05
C ARG A 112 -3.58 -0.41 5.32
N PRO A 113 -4.40 -1.23 6.01
CA PRO A 113 -5.03 -0.80 7.26
C PRO A 113 -4.02 -0.45 8.35
N GLN A 114 -2.91 -1.18 8.43
CA GLN A 114 -1.84 -0.94 9.40
C GLN A 114 -1.08 0.35 9.07
N ALA A 115 -0.76 0.58 7.78
CA ALA A 115 -0.14 1.81 7.32
C ALA A 115 -1.04 3.03 7.63
N LEU A 116 -2.34 2.93 7.36
CA LEU A 116 -3.29 4.01 7.68
C LEU A 116 -3.40 4.25 9.18
N ALA A 117 -3.42 3.23 10.02
CA ALA A 117 -3.42 3.39 11.48
C ALA A 117 -2.17 4.14 11.97
N GLN A 118 -0.99 3.81 11.41
CA GLN A 118 0.26 4.53 11.70
C GLN A 118 0.18 6.00 11.26
N ILE A 119 -0.33 6.26 10.05
CA ILE A 119 -0.50 7.60 9.51
C ILE A 119 -1.47 8.43 10.36
N GLU A 120 -2.62 7.87 10.74
CA GLU A 120 -3.62 8.55 11.57
C GLU A 120 -3.07 8.90 12.95
N THR A 121 -2.34 7.97 13.57
CA THR A 121 -1.66 8.22 14.84
C THR A 121 -0.66 9.37 14.73
N LYS A 122 0.21 9.34 13.70
CA LYS A 122 1.20 10.39 13.45
C LYS A 122 0.54 11.74 13.17
N ALA A 123 -0.52 11.78 12.36
CA ALA A 123 -1.25 13.00 12.05
C ALA A 123 -2.00 13.60 13.25
N ALA A 124 -2.46 12.75 14.19
CA ALA A 124 -3.15 13.20 15.39
C ALA A 124 -2.23 13.97 16.33
N ASP A 125 -0.96 13.61 16.44
CA ASP A 125 0.02 14.28 17.29
C ASP A 125 0.41 15.69 16.82
N LYS A 126 0.25 15.99 15.53
CA LYS A 126 0.54 17.29 14.91
C LYS A 126 1.98 17.83 15.11
N ALA A 127 2.88 17.04 15.67
CA ALA A 127 4.26 17.45 15.90
C ALA A 127 5.10 17.36 14.62
N GLY A 128 4.87 16.32 13.81
CA GLY A 128 5.52 16.11 12.52
C GLY A 128 4.50 15.87 11.42
N LYS A 129 4.86 16.25 10.21
CA LYS A 129 4.03 16.03 9.02
C LYS A 129 4.14 14.61 8.52
N VAL A 130 3.05 14.08 7.98
CA VAL A 130 3.00 12.77 7.33
C VAL A 130 2.33 12.87 5.98
N TRP A 131 2.87 12.18 4.99
CA TRP A 131 2.31 12.07 3.64
C TRP A 131 1.95 10.61 3.37
N ASN A 132 0.72 10.40 2.87
CA ASN A 132 0.21 9.09 2.53
C ASN A 132 0.21 8.88 1.02
N TYR A 133 0.66 7.72 0.55
CA TYR A 133 0.54 7.32 -0.84
C TYR A 133 -0.09 5.95 -1.02
N LEU A 134 -0.60 5.72 -2.23
CA LEU A 134 -0.91 4.40 -2.77
C LEU A 134 -0.23 4.29 -4.14
N PHE A 135 0.63 3.29 -4.30
CA PHE A 135 1.17 2.96 -5.62
C PHE A 135 0.19 2.05 -6.35
N ALA A 136 -0.42 2.56 -7.40
CA ALA A 136 -1.50 1.90 -8.14
C ALA A 136 -1.15 1.62 -9.61
N TYR A 137 0.04 2.01 -10.07
CA TYR A 137 0.45 1.79 -11.45
C TYR A 137 0.47 0.30 -11.80
N GLN A 138 -0.35 -0.06 -12.81
CA GLN A 138 -0.45 -1.43 -13.30
C GLN A 138 0.68 -1.69 -14.29
N SER A 139 1.71 -2.41 -13.84
CA SER A 139 2.83 -2.78 -14.71
C SER A 139 2.35 -3.61 -15.89
N THR A 140 2.85 -3.28 -17.09
CA THR A 140 2.61 -4.07 -18.32
C THR A 140 3.54 -5.29 -18.45
N ALA A 141 4.50 -5.44 -17.54
CA ALA A 141 5.43 -6.56 -17.55
C ALA A 141 4.70 -7.91 -17.35
N ILE A 142 5.22 -8.95 -17.99
CA ILE A 142 4.66 -10.31 -17.95
C ILE A 142 3.16 -10.29 -18.34
N ASP A 143 2.86 -9.66 -19.49
CA ASP A 143 1.49 -9.51 -20.00
C ASP A 143 0.51 -8.89 -18.97
N GLY A 144 1.01 -7.99 -18.10
CA GLY A 144 0.23 -7.30 -17.08
C GLY A 144 0.00 -8.10 -15.78
N ALA A 145 0.59 -9.30 -15.67
CA ALA A 145 0.37 -10.16 -14.50
C ALA A 145 1.01 -9.66 -13.20
N LEU A 146 1.99 -8.76 -13.29
CA LEU A 146 2.62 -8.20 -12.09
C LEU A 146 1.77 -7.15 -11.40
N THR A 147 1.00 -6.37 -12.16
CA THR A 147 0.15 -5.30 -11.59
C THR A 147 0.93 -4.34 -10.67
N ALA A 148 0.28 -3.72 -9.69
CA ALA A 148 0.91 -2.96 -8.60
C ALA A 148 1.25 -3.90 -7.42
N THR A 149 2.08 -4.92 -7.66
CA THR A 149 2.41 -5.97 -6.70
C THR A 149 3.39 -5.49 -5.61
N HIS A 150 3.68 -6.36 -4.64
CA HIS A 150 4.64 -6.10 -3.57
C HIS A 150 5.98 -5.59 -4.10
N CYS A 151 6.49 -4.51 -3.52
CA CYS A 151 7.74 -3.84 -3.90
C CYS A 151 7.75 -3.24 -5.33
N ALA A 152 6.58 -3.12 -6.00
CA ALA A 152 6.53 -2.60 -7.36
C ALA A 152 6.99 -1.14 -7.47
N GLU A 153 6.85 -0.32 -6.41
CA GLU A 153 7.26 1.09 -6.39
C GLU A 153 8.79 1.29 -6.29
N ILE A 154 9.54 0.30 -5.82
CA ILE A 154 10.98 0.44 -5.54
C ILE A 154 11.78 0.91 -6.76
N PRO A 155 11.64 0.33 -7.96
CA PRO A 155 12.35 0.80 -9.15
C PRO A 155 12.05 2.26 -9.51
N TYR A 156 10.86 2.76 -9.18
CA TYR A 156 10.42 4.13 -9.46
C TYR A 156 11.03 5.10 -8.44
N VAL A 157 10.98 4.76 -7.16
CA VAL A 157 11.58 5.56 -6.07
C VAL A 157 13.08 5.74 -6.29
N PHE A 158 13.80 4.68 -6.69
CA PHE A 158 15.24 4.72 -6.90
C PHE A 158 15.66 5.12 -8.33
N HIS A 159 14.73 5.60 -9.16
CA HIS A 159 14.98 6.05 -10.53
C HIS A 159 15.73 5.02 -11.38
N ASN A 160 15.41 3.76 -11.23
CA ASN A 160 16.05 2.66 -11.94
C ASN A 160 15.08 1.78 -12.74
N VAL A 161 13.97 2.39 -13.22
CA VAL A 161 12.92 1.75 -14.03
C VAL A 161 13.51 0.94 -15.20
N ALA A 162 14.50 1.51 -15.90
CA ALA A 162 15.16 0.84 -17.01
C ALA A 162 15.96 -0.42 -16.60
N ARG A 163 16.51 -0.44 -15.38
CA ARG A 163 17.25 -1.62 -14.88
C ARG A 163 16.31 -2.73 -14.42
N ALA A 164 15.07 -2.39 -14.13
CA ALA A 164 14.02 -3.30 -13.71
C ALA A 164 12.96 -3.51 -14.83
N ALA A 165 13.34 -3.44 -16.09
CA ALA A 165 12.43 -3.51 -17.25
C ALA A 165 11.50 -4.73 -17.22
N SER A 166 11.99 -5.89 -16.73
CA SER A 166 11.18 -7.11 -16.57
C SER A 166 10.08 -7.00 -15.50
N ALA A 167 10.14 -6.00 -14.63
CA ALA A 167 9.14 -5.74 -13.60
C ALA A 167 8.30 -4.49 -13.90
N THR A 168 8.87 -3.48 -14.56
CA THR A 168 8.22 -2.19 -14.82
C THR A 168 7.53 -2.10 -16.18
N GLY A 169 7.86 -2.98 -17.13
CA GLY A 169 7.38 -2.95 -18.51
C GLY A 169 8.01 -1.85 -19.37
N MET A 170 8.78 -0.91 -18.79
CA MET A 170 9.56 0.13 -19.47
C MET A 170 8.75 1.02 -20.43
N THR A 171 7.46 1.23 -20.18
CA THR A 171 6.66 2.15 -20.99
C THR A 171 7.07 3.61 -20.74
N PRO A 172 6.76 4.55 -21.65
CA PRO A 172 6.99 5.99 -21.40
C PRO A 172 6.34 6.48 -20.09
N GLU A 173 5.16 5.95 -19.76
CA GLU A 173 4.44 6.26 -18.50
C GLU A 173 5.21 5.76 -17.28
N ALA A 174 5.75 4.53 -17.33
CA ALA A 174 6.58 3.96 -16.28
C ALA A 174 7.83 4.84 -16.03
N VAL A 175 8.49 5.26 -17.10
CA VAL A 175 9.68 6.13 -17.00
C VAL A 175 9.32 7.47 -16.36
N LYS A 176 8.26 8.13 -16.84
CA LYS A 176 7.77 9.40 -16.29
C LYS A 176 7.36 9.26 -14.82
N LEU A 177 6.68 8.18 -14.46
CA LEU A 177 6.30 7.90 -13.08
C LEU A 177 7.56 7.75 -12.19
N GLY A 178 8.62 7.10 -12.69
CA GLY A 178 9.91 7.01 -12.00
C GLY A 178 10.57 8.38 -11.76
N GLU A 179 10.45 9.32 -12.70
CA GLU A 179 10.92 10.71 -12.51
C GLU A 179 10.13 11.40 -11.39
N ILE A 180 8.82 11.22 -11.33
CA ILE A 180 7.95 11.83 -10.31
C ILE A 180 8.27 11.26 -8.92
N LEU A 181 8.27 9.92 -8.76
CA LEU A 181 8.51 9.29 -7.47
C LEU A 181 9.92 9.62 -6.95
N SER A 182 10.95 9.44 -7.78
CA SER A 182 12.31 9.73 -7.35
C SER A 182 12.48 11.18 -6.94
N SER A 183 11.88 12.13 -7.66
CA SER A 183 11.88 13.54 -7.30
C SER A 183 11.20 13.78 -5.95
N ALA A 184 10.05 13.17 -5.70
CA ALA A 184 9.34 13.30 -4.42
C ALA A 184 10.18 12.79 -3.25
N TRP A 185 10.81 11.62 -3.36
CA TRP A 185 11.68 11.08 -2.31
C TRP A 185 12.96 11.90 -2.10
N ILE A 186 13.57 12.42 -3.18
CA ILE A 186 14.74 13.31 -3.08
C ILE A 186 14.36 14.63 -2.39
N ASN A 187 13.23 15.22 -2.77
CA ASN A 187 12.75 16.46 -2.12
C ASN A 187 12.52 16.20 -0.63
N PHE A 188 11.83 15.11 -0.30
CA PHE A 188 11.56 14.74 1.08
C PHE A 188 12.85 14.51 1.88
N ALA A 189 13.81 13.77 1.35
CA ALA A 189 15.08 13.51 2.02
C ALA A 189 15.87 14.79 2.30
N ARG A 190 15.73 15.80 1.44
CA ARG A 190 16.45 17.09 1.58
C ARG A 190 15.74 18.08 2.50
N THR A 191 14.42 18.06 2.54
CA THR A 191 13.64 19.16 3.13
C THR A 191 12.59 18.71 4.13
N GLY A 192 12.33 17.41 4.24
CA GLY A 192 11.20 16.85 5.00
C GLY A 192 9.84 17.07 4.30
N ASN A 193 9.83 17.49 3.02
CA ASN A 193 8.62 17.75 2.24
C ASN A 193 8.78 17.13 0.83
N PRO A 194 7.87 16.24 0.36
CA PRO A 194 7.99 15.63 -0.95
C PRO A 194 7.69 16.57 -2.12
N ASN A 195 7.04 17.71 -1.86
CA ASN A 195 6.65 18.65 -2.90
C ASN A 195 7.87 19.38 -3.50
N GLY A 196 7.78 19.72 -4.77
CA GLY A 196 8.81 20.45 -5.51
C GLY A 196 8.66 20.29 -7.02
N ALA A 197 9.67 20.70 -7.76
CA ALA A 197 9.66 20.62 -9.21
C ALA A 197 9.44 19.17 -9.68
N GLY A 198 8.52 18.98 -10.62
CA GLY A 198 8.22 17.67 -11.21
C GLY A 198 7.30 16.76 -10.39
N VAL A 199 6.85 17.19 -9.20
CA VAL A 199 5.91 16.45 -8.36
C VAL A 199 4.57 17.16 -8.35
N PRO A 200 3.43 16.48 -8.59
CA PRO A 200 2.11 17.06 -8.37
C PRO A 200 1.95 17.53 -6.91
N GLU A 201 1.11 18.54 -6.68
CA GLU A 201 0.86 19.02 -5.32
C GLU A 201 0.37 17.88 -4.44
N TRP A 202 1.11 17.58 -3.37
CA TRP A 202 0.85 16.51 -2.43
C TRP A 202 0.70 17.09 -1.03
N PRO A 203 -0.52 17.38 -0.56
CA PRO A 203 -0.76 17.89 0.78
C PRO A 203 -0.43 16.85 1.83
N ASP A 204 0.05 17.31 2.99
CA ASP A 204 0.21 16.44 4.14
C ASP A 204 -1.13 15.84 4.59
N TYR A 205 -1.08 14.63 5.08
CA TYR A 205 -2.24 13.92 5.61
C TYR A 205 -2.70 14.56 6.91
N THR A 206 -3.98 14.81 7.01
CA THR A 206 -4.65 15.19 8.25
C THR A 206 -5.82 14.27 8.51
N THR A 207 -6.17 14.04 9.78
CA THR A 207 -7.31 13.21 10.18
C THR A 207 -8.65 13.71 9.59
N ALA A 208 -8.73 15.02 9.27
CA ALA A 208 -9.92 15.63 8.67
C ALA A 208 -9.99 15.45 7.14
N LYS A 209 -8.85 15.53 6.44
CA LYS A 209 -8.81 15.49 4.96
C LYS A 209 -8.45 14.11 4.40
N LYS A 210 -7.62 13.35 5.11
CA LYS A 210 -7.16 12.01 4.72
C LYS A 210 -6.61 11.94 3.28
N ALA A 211 -5.76 12.93 2.95
CA ALA A 211 -5.16 13.04 1.63
C ALA A 211 -4.27 11.84 1.32
N THR A 212 -4.47 11.23 0.15
CA THR A 212 -3.65 10.11 -0.36
C THR A 212 -3.20 10.45 -1.77
N MET A 213 -1.88 10.51 -2.02
CA MET A 213 -1.33 10.58 -3.36
C MET A 213 -1.45 9.21 -4.03
N ILE A 214 -2.15 9.14 -5.12
CA ILE A 214 -2.21 7.95 -5.98
C ILE A 214 -1.12 8.07 -7.02
N PHE A 215 -0.11 7.20 -6.93
CA PHE A 215 0.93 7.08 -7.94
C PHE A 215 0.51 6.06 -9.00
N ASP A 216 0.09 6.58 -10.14
CA ASP A 216 -0.37 5.84 -11.29
C ASP A 216 0.06 6.58 -12.57
N THR A 217 -0.37 6.15 -13.75
CA THR A 217 -0.17 6.84 -15.04
C THR A 217 -0.48 8.34 -14.95
N ASN A 218 -1.54 8.69 -14.22
CA ASN A 218 -1.89 10.05 -13.82
C ASN A 218 -1.85 10.15 -12.31
N CYS A 219 -0.80 10.76 -11.77
CA CYS A 219 -0.69 11.00 -10.33
C CYS A 219 -1.73 12.03 -9.87
N GLU A 220 -2.53 11.70 -8.87
CA GLU A 220 -3.57 12.56 -8.32
C GLU A 220 -3.71 12.38 -6.81
N VAL A 221 -4.20 13.42 -6.12
CA VAL A 221 -4.56 13.31 -4.69
C VAL A 221 -6.04 13.00 -4.55
N LYS A 222 -6.35 11.96 -3.80
CA LYS A 222 -7.72 11.59 -3.40
C LYS A 222 -7.90 11.74 -1.88
N TYR A 223 -9.14 11.99 -1.46
CA TYR A 223 -9.47 12.24 -0.05
C TYR A 223 -10.46 11.19 0.45
N ASP A 224 -10.02 10.33 1.39
CA ASP A 224 -10.82 9.24 2.02
C ASP A 224 -11.62 8.38 1.01
N TYR A 225 -11.12 8.25 -0.21
CA TYR A 225 -11.84 7.76 -1.38
C TYR A 225 -12.25 6.29 -1.31
N ASP A 226 -11.52 5.47 -0.54
CA ASP A 226 -11.78 4.04 -0.35
C ASP A 226 -12.43 3.72 1.02
N ALA A 227 -13.01 4.73 1.68
CA ALA A 227 -13.59 4.58 3.02
C ALA A 227 -14.72 3.55 3.07
N HIS A 228 -15.60 3.53 2.07
CA HIS A 228 -16.67 2.54 1.97
C HIS A 228 -16.10 1.12 1.85
N LEU A 229 -15.17 0.91 0.94
CA LEU A 229 -14.52 -0.39 0.72
C LEU A 229 -13.81 -0.89 1.98
N ARG A 230 -13.04 -0.03 2.65
CA ARG A 230 -12.38 -0.37 3.92
C ARG A 230 -13.38 -0.77 4.99
N LYS A 231 -14.50 -0.06 5.10
CA LYS A 231 -15.58 -0.39 6.06
C LYS A 231 -16.18 -1.77 5.79
N VAL A 232 -16.47 -2.11 4.53
CA VAL A 232 -17.02 -3.42 4.16
C VAL A 232 -16.05 -4.53 4.55
N VAL A 233 -14.75 -4.35 4.27
CA VAL A 233 -13.72 -5.37 4.53
C VAL A 233 -13.44 -5.55 6.02
N LEU A 234 -13.40 -4.48 6.80
CA LEU A 234 -13.08 -4.54 8.23
C LEU A 234 -14.25 -5.06 9.09
N ASN A 235 -15.46 -5.05 8.56
CA ASN A 235 -16.68 -5.47 9.27
C ASN A 235 -17.22 -6.83 8.79
N LYS A 236 -16.39 -7.65 8.14
CA LYS A 236 -16.76 -9.01 7.70
C LYS A 236 -16.73 -10.03 8.83
#